data_dd67f402aaa1325d1ad09feb201774d9
#
_entry.id   dd67f402aaa1325d1ad09feb201774d9
#
_cell.length_a   1.000
_cell.length_b   1.000
_cell.length_c   1.000
_cell.angle_alpha   90.00
_cell.angle_beta   90.00
_cell.angle_gamma   90.00
#
_symmetry.space_group_name_H-M   'P 1'
#
loop_
_entity.id
_entity.type
_entity.pdbx_description
1 polymer ?
#
loop_
_entity_poly.entity_id
_entity_poly.type
_entity_poly.pdbx_seq_one_letter_code
_entity_poly.pdbx_strand_id
1 'polypeptide(L)'
;MENGKLFVVATPIGNLDDTSKRSLKTLNDVDLIAAEDTRKTRHLLSHFNIKARMISLHEHNEEEAAKKLIKEIKNGNSVALVSDAGTPAINDPGYRLILQAHKQNITVVPLPGPCSIISALSVSGLPSDRFCFEGYLPAKSESRKSKLKELEKDERTLIFLISVHKISRSLEDILLIFGGDRIAFIAREMTKIYEQCIRTNLGELLKMIEVGEIPKKGEFVLIVEGCKENNDDSLVLARDLMGELINNNLSSQAVDIVTKVTKIKRNIIYKMMLELKKEQ
;
A
#
# COMPACT_ATOMS: atom_id res chain seq x y z
N MET A 1 2.93 -34.40 -21.96
CA MET A 1 2.70 -34.31 -20.50
C MET A 1 2.13 -32.95 -20.23
N GLU A 2 1.04 -32.81 -19.45
CA GLU A 2 0.59 -31.52 -19.00
C GLU A 2 1.66 -30.87 -18.13
N ASN A 3 1.93 -29.58 -18.35
CA ASN A 3 2.81 -28.81 -17.48
C ASN A 3 2.22 -28.72 -16.08
N GLY A 4 3.06 -28.75 -15.06
CA GLY A 4 2.66 -28.41 -13.70
C GLY A 4 2.15 -26.96 -13.60
N LYS A 5 1.71 -26.56 -12.42
CA LYS A 5 1.16 -25.20 -12.15
C LYS A 5 2.00 -24.50 -11.09
N LEU A 6 2.03 -23.16 -11.17
CA LEU A 6 2.56 -22.33 -10.11
C LEU A 6 1.40 -21.78 -9.27
N PHE A 7 1.36 -22.10 -7.99
CA PHE A 7 0.38 -21.57 -7.04
C PHE A 7 1.02 -20.47 -6.21
N VAL A 8 0.42 -19.27 -6.18
CA VAL A 8 0.85 -18.18 -5.29
C VAL A 8 -0.03 -18.24 -4.06
N VAL A 9 0.53 -18.64 -2.93
CA VAL A 9 -0.21 -18.98 -1.72
C VAL A 9 0.09 -17.96 -0.63
N ALA A 10 -0.93 -17.19 -0.23
CA ALA A 10 -0.81 -16.29 0.90
C ALA A 10 -0.72 -17.07 2.22
N THR A 11 0.16 -16.64 3.11
CA THR A 11 0.43 -17.22 4.43
C THR A 11 -0.07 -16.29 5.55
N PRO A 12 -0.30 -16.78 6.77
CA PRO A 12 -0.72 -15.95 7.90
C PRO A 12 0.22 -14.77 8.18
N ILE A 13 -0.37 -13.64 8.59
CA ILE A 13 0.40 -12.45 9.01
C ILE A 13 0.57 -12.37 10.53
N GLY A 14 0.05 -13.35 11.28
CA GLY A 14 0.17 -13.38 12.75
C GLY A 14 -0.70 -14.47 13.39
N ASN A 15 -1.85 -14.77 12.80
CA ASN A 15 -2.78 -15.79 13.30
C ASN A 15 -2.87 -16.96 12.32
N LEU A 16 -2.57 -18.17 12.78
CA LEU A 16 -2.59 -19.38 11.96
C LEU A 16 -3.99 -19.73 11.45
N ASP A 17 -5.04 -19.33 12.17
CA ASP A 17 -6.43 -19.57 11.80
C ASP A 17 -6.87 -18.76 10.55
N ASP A 18 -6.11 -17.74 10.16
CA ASP A 18 -6.33 -17.00 8.93
C ASP A 18 -5.97 -17.80 7.67
N THR A 19 -5.43 -19.01 7.82
CA THR A 19 -5.06 -19.85 6.68
C THR A 19 -6.30 -20.50 6.07
N SER A 20 -6.53 -20.28 4.77
CA SER A 20 -7.68 -20.88 4.10
C SER A 20 -7.53 -22.39 3.93
N LYS A 21 -8.66 -23.13 4.00
CA LYS A 21 -8.69 -24.57 3.72
C LYS A 21 -8.11 -24.91 2.35
N ARG A 22 -8.32 -24.04 1.34
CA ARG A 22 -7.80 -24.22 0.00
C ARG A 22 -6.29 -24.05 -0.03
N SER A 23 -5.73 -23.10 0.72
CA SER A 23 -4.28 -22.94 0.87
C SER A 23 -3.63 -24.17 1.50
N LEU A 24 -4.20 -24.67 2.60
CA LEU A 24 -3.70 -25.88 3.27
C LEU A 24 -3.72 -27.10 2.35
N LYS A 25 -4.84 -27.31 1.65
CA LYS A 25 -4.94 -28.38 0.67
C LYS A 25 -3.89 -28.25 -0.43
N THR A 26 -3.72 -27.06 -1.01
CA THR A 26 -2.74 -26.83 -2.06
C THR A 26 -1.32 -27.08 -1.56
N LEU A 27 -0.95 -26.57 -0.37
CA LEU A 27 0.38 -26.80 0.22
C LEU A 27 0.66 -28.28 0.51
N ASN A 28 -0.39 -29.08 0.79
CA ASN A 28 -0.26 -30.53 0.97
C ASN A 28 -0.11 -31.29 -0.37
N ASP A 29 -0.75 -30.80 -1.42
CA ASP A 29 -0.89 -31.52 -2.70
C ASP A 29 0.21 -31.17 -3.72
N VAL A 30 0.96 -30.07 -3.56
CA VAL A 30 2.04 -29.69 -4.49
C VAL A 30 3.30 -30.51 -4.28
N ASP A 31 4.06 -30.70 -5.36
CA ASP A 31 5.32 -31.46 -5.33
C ASP A 31 6.45 -30.69 -4.66
N LEU A 32 6.37 -29.35 -4.66
CA LEU A 32 7.44 -28.49 -4.19
C LEU A 32 6.91 -27.15 -3.68
N ILE A 33 7.48 -26.64 -2.60
CA ILE A 33 7.20 -25.30 -2.07
C ILE A 33 8.45 -24.43 -2.24
N ALA A 34 8.31 -23.30 -2.93
CA ALA A 34 9.28 -22.21 -2.97
C ALA A 34 9.00 -21.27 -1.81
N ALA A 35 9.90 -21.20 -0.85
CA ALA A 35 9.74 -20.46 0.40
C ALA A 35 10.82 -19.39 0.57
N GLU A 36 10.46 -18.24 1.08
CA GLU A 36 11.41 -17.16 1.40
C GLU A 36 12.37 -17.61 2.50
N ASP A 37 11.89 -17.95 3.69
CA ASP A 37 12.63 -18.64 4.73
C ASP A 37 12.02 -20.03 4.97
N THR A 38 12.73 -21.07 4.56
CA THR A 38 12.30 -22.47 4.71
C THR A 38 12.12 -22.89 6.17
N ARG A 39 12.74 -22.20 7.14
CA ARG A 39 12.60 -22.49 8.57
C ARG A 39 11.23 -22.02 9.07
N LYS A 40 10.84 -20.78 8.71
CA LYS A 40 9.53 -20.21 9.07
C LYS A 40 8.41 -21.01 8.40
N THR A 41 8.55 -21.27 7.10
CA THR A 41 7.58 -22.11 6.36
C THR A 41 7.45 -23.50 6.97
N ARG A 42 8.55 -24.12 7.43
CA ARG A 42 8.51 -25.42 8.10
C ARG A 42 7.69 -25.39 9.38
N HIS A 43 7.77 -24.31 10.19
CA HIS A 43 6.92 -24.15 11.38
C HIS A 43 5.45 -24.10 11.02
N LEU A 44 5.08 -23.32 10.00
CA LEU A 44 3.71 -23.25 9.48
C LEU A 44 3.21 -24.63 9.04
N LEU A 45 3.97 -25.32 8.18
CA LEU A 45 3.60 -26.63 7.65
C LEU A 45 3.49 -27.70 8.76
N SER A 46 4.40 -27.67 9.73
CA SER A 46 4.39 -28.60 10.87
C SER A 46 3.16 -28.43 11.75
N HIS A 47 2.68 -27.20 11.95
CA HIS A 47 1.46 -26.93 12.70
C HIS A 47 0.24 -27.61 12.06
N PHE A 48 0.19 -27.64 10.74
CA PHE A 48 -0.89 -28.28 9.97
C PHE A 48 -0.59 -29.73 9.56
N ASN A 49 0.49 -30.36 10.09
CA ASN A 49 0.91 -31.72 9.76
C ASN A 49 1.19 -31.93 8.26
N ILE A 50 1.60 -30.91 7.54
CA ILE A 50 1.95 -30.97 6.12
C ILE A 50 3.45 -31.27 5.99
N LYS A 51 3.77 -32.28 5.17
CA LYS A 51 5.15 -32.62 4.80
C LYS A 51 5.38 -32.31 3.34
N ALA A 52 6.27 -31.36 3.03
CA ALA A 52 6.55 -30.96 1.67
C ALA A 52 8.05 -30.75 1.46
N ARG A 53 8.50 -31.01 0.24
CA ARG A 53 9.83 -30.63 -0.23
C ARG A 53 9.86 -29.12 -0.44
N MET A 54 10.93 -28.44 0.04
CA MET A 54 11.06 -27.00 -0.04
C MET A 54 12.35 -26.58 -0.72
N ILE A 55 12.28 -25.49 -1.47
CA ILE A 55 13.43 -24.75 -2.01
C ILE A 55 13.36 -23.31 -1.52
N SER A 56 14.50 -22.77 -1.09
CA SER A 56 14.60 -21.37 -0.71
C SER A 56 14.54 -20.46 -1.94
N LEU A 57 13.67 -19.42 -1.89
CA LEU A 57 13.55 -18.37 -2.87
C LEU A 57 13.47 -17.03 -2.15
N HIS A 58 14.58 -16.34 -2.05
CA HIS A 58 14.71 -15.03 -1.40
C HIS A 58 15.34 -14.00 -2.36
N GLU A 59 15.33 -12.74 -2.01
CA GLU A 59 15.77 -11.63 -2.86
C GLU A 59 17.15 -11.86 -3.52
N HIS A 60 18.11 -12.46 -2.78
CA HIS A 60 19.47 -12.65 -3.27
C HIS A 60 19.66 -13.85 -4.23
N ASN A 61 18.73 -14.81 -4.24
CA ASN A 61 18.83 -16.00 -5.11
C ASN A 61 17.68 -16.15 -6.10
N GLU A 62 16.75 -15.19 -6.12
CA GLU A 62 15.46 -15.30 -6.81
C GLU A 62 15.61 -15.68 -8.29
N GLU A 63 16.60 -15.13 -9.00
CA GLU A 63 16.80 -15.39 -10.42
C GLU A 63 17.21 -16.85 -10.68
N GLU A 64 18.13 -17.37 -9.88
CA GLU A 64 18.63 -18.74 -10.01
C GLU A 64 17.59 -19.77 -9.58
N ALA A 65 16.93 -19.49 -8.44
CA ALA A 65 15.84 -20.31 -7.93
C ALA A 65 14.67 -20.36 -8.91
N ALA A 66 14.28 -19.22 -9.52
CA ALA A 66 13.23 -19.18 -10.51
C ALA A 66 13.53 -20.07 -11.72
N LYS A 67 14.75 -20.06 -12.27
CA LYS A 67 15.14 -20.95 -13.39
C LYS A 67 14.97 -22.44 -13.02
N LYS A 68 15.38 -22.82 -11.81
CA LYS A 68 15.24 -24.20 -11.31
C LYS A 68 13.76 -24.60 -11.16
N LEU A 69 12.97 -23.72 -10.55
CA LEU A 69 11.53 -23.94 -10.31
C LEU A 69 10.74 -24.03 -11.63
N ILE A 70 11.04 -23.20 -12.60
CA ILE A 70 10.43 -23.26 -13.94
C ILE A 70 10.72 -24.60 -14.61
N LYS A 71 11.95 -25.14 -14.45
CA LYS A 71 12.29 -26.46 -14.98
C LYS A 71 11.48 -27.57 -14.29
N GLU A 72 11.31 -27.52 -12.98
CA GLU A 72 10.46 -28.47 -12.25
C GLU A 72 9.01 -28.43 -12.76
N ILE A 73 8.45 -27.23 -12.95
CA ILE A 73 7.07 -27.07 -13.44
C ILE A 73 6.92 -27.63 -14.87
N LYS A 74 7.90 -27.40 -15.74
CA LYS A 74 7.90 -27.98 -17.10
C LYS A 74 8.00 -29.50 -17.10
N ASN A 75 8.61 -30.09 -16.10
CA ASN A 75 8.66 -31.54 -15.92
C ASN A 75 7.33 -32.12 -15.37
N GLY A 76 6.29 -31.32 -15.20
CA GLY A 76 4.98 -31.73 -14.71
C GLY A 76 4.75 -31.52 -13.21
N ASN A 77 5.76 -31.06 -12.45
CA ASN A 77 5.63 -30.81 -11.02
C ASN A 77 4.86 -29.52 -10.74
N SER A 78 3.95 -29.55 -9.78
CA SER A 78 3.25 -28.36 -9.27
C SER A 78 4.07 -27.71 -8.15
N VAL A 79 4.15 -26.37 -8.19
CA VAL A 79 4.95 -25.59 -7.23
C VAL A 79 4.06 -24.59 -6.52
N ALA A 80 4.17 -24.47 -5.19
CA ALA A 80 3.60 -23.37 -4.42
C ALA A 80 4.70 -22.34 -4.08
N LEU A 81 4.43 -21.08 -4.32
CA LEU A 81 5.22 -19.93 -3.86
C LEU A 81 4.60 -19.40 -2.58
N VAL A 82 5.38 -19.27 -1.52
CA VAL A 82 4.99 -18.66 -0.24
C VAL A 82 6.03 -17.63 0.22
N SER A 83 5.58 -16.56 0.87
CA SER A 83 6.44 -15.64 1.61
C SER A 83 6.42 -15.97 3.11
N ASP A 84 7.24 -15.28 3.87
CA ASP A 84 7.31 -15.44 5.34
C ASP A 84 6.00 -15.08 6.03
N ALA A 85 5.27 -14.08 5.49
CA ALA A 85 3.97 -13.66 5.98
C ALA A 85 3.19 -12.89 4.89
N GLY A 86 1.93 -13.17 4.73
CA GLY A 86 1.06 -12.47 3.79
C GLY A 86 1.11 -13.00 2.36
N THR A 87 0.87 -12.12 1.40
CA THR A 87 0.76 -12.45 -0.02
C THR A 87 2.10 -12.33 -0.72
N PRO A 88 2.65 -13.42 -1.30
CA PRO A 88 3.94 -13.40 -2.00
C PRO A 88 3.99 -12.36 -3.13
N ALA A 89 5.18 -11.88 -3.44
CA ALA A 89 5.48 -10.86 -4.46
C ALA A 89 4.93 -9.45 -4.16
N ILE A 90 4.24 -9.24 -3.05
CA ILE A 90 3.81 -7.91 -2.60
C ILE A 90 4.80 -7.42 -1.54
N ASN A 91 5.82 -6.71 -1.97
CA ASN A 91 6.99 -6.30 -1.17
C ASN A 91 7.84 -7.48 -0.65
N ASP A 92 7.63 -8.66 -1.23
CA ASP A 92 8.28 -9.93 -0.92
C ASP A 92 8.88 -10.53 -2.20
N PRO A 93 9.80 -11.51 -2.10
CA PRO A 93 10.32 -12.24 -3.25
C PRO A 93 9.21 -12.99 -4.02
N GLY A 94 9.45 -13.26 -5.30
CA GLY A 94 8.55 -14.08 -6.13
C GLY A 94 8.17 -13.44 -7.46
N TYR A 95 8.34 -12.13 -7.61
CA TYR A 95 8.04 -11.43 -8.87
C TYR A 95 8.73 -12.05 -10.08
N ARG A 96 10.03 -12.35 -9.98
CA ARG A 96 10.82 -12.92 -11.10
C ARG A 96 10.34 -14.31 -11.47
N LEU A 97 9.96 -15.14 -10.49
CA LEU A 97 9.40 -16.48 -10.75
C LEU A 97 8.06 -16.37 -11.48
N ILE A 98 7.16 -15.52 -11.01
CA ILE A 98 5.86 -15.29 -11.64
C ILE A 98 6.03 -14.76 -13.07
N LEU A 99 6.92 -13.79 -13.28
CA LEU A 99 7.23 -13.26 -14.60
C LEU A 99 7.76 -14.32 -15.55
N GLN A 100 8.68 -15.17 -15.08
CA GLN A 100 9.20 -16.29 -15.88
C GLN A 100 8.13 -17.33 -16.19
N ALA A 101 7.24 -17.63 -15.24
CA ALA A 101 6.11 -18.53 -15.47
C ALA A 101 5.21 -18.03 -16.60
N HIS A 102 4.83 -16.76 -16.60
CA HIS A 102 4.06 -16.15 -17.69
C HIS A 102 4.80 -16.18 -19.02
N LYS A 103 6.10 -15.84 -19.06
CA LYS A 103 6.92 -15.93 -20.28
C LYS A 103 7.01 -17.35 -20.88
N GLN A 104 6.79 -18.36 -20.06
CA GLN A 104 6.85 -19.77 -20.47
C GLN A 104 5.44 -20.40 -20.63
N ASN A 105 4.37 -19.58 -20.63
CA ASN A 105 2.98 -20.03 -20.70
C ASN A 105 2.60 -21.07 -19.61
N ILE A 106 3.20 -20.95 -18.43
CA ILE A 106 2.85 -21.75 -17.28
C ILE A 106 1.64 -21.11 -16.59
N THR A 107 0.67 -21.94 -16.22
CA THR A 107 -0.50 -21.49 -15.47
C THR A 107 -0.11 -21.04 -14.06
N VAL A 108 -0.37 -19.76 -13.75
CA VAL A 108 -0.19 -19.17 -12.41
C VAL A 108 -1.55 -19.04 -11.74
N VAL A 109 -1.70 -19.65 -10.57
CA VAL A 109 -2.98 -19.71 -9.83
C VAL A 109 -2.85 -18.94 -8.52
N PRO A 110 -3.58 -17.83 -8.32
CA PRO A 110 -3.60 -17.13 -7.05
C PRO A 110 -4.48 -17.86 -6.04
N LEU A 111 -4.02 -17.96 -4.80
CA LEU A 111 -4.82 -18.38 -3.66
C LEU A 111 -5.05 -17.17 -2.75
N PRO A 112 -6.27 -16.61 -2.71
CA PRO A 112 -6.59 -15.52 -1.82
C PRO A 112 -6.35 -15.86 -0.36
N GLY A 113 -5.81 -14.92 0.39
CA GLY A 113 -5.53 -15.09 1.81
C GLY A 113 -5.03 -13.81 2.47
N PRO A 114 -4.37 -13.90 3.62
CA PRO A 114 -3.95 -12.75 4.40
C PRO A 114 -3.06 -11.79 3.62
N CYS A 115 -3.34 -10.49 3.79
CA CYS A 115 -2.55 -9.39 3.24
C CYS A 115 -2.65 -8.20 4.19
N SER A 116 -1.57 -7.83 4.84
CA SER A 116 -1.56 -6.77 5.86
C SER A 116 -2.04 -5.43 5.31
N ILE A 117 -1.70 -5.12 4.07
CA ILE A 117 -2.04 -3.86 3.38
C ILE A 117 -3.56 -3.74 3.22
N ILE A 118 -4.19 -4.78 2.66
CA ILE A 118 -5.63 -4.79 2.40
C ILE A 118 -6.42 -4.93 3.70
N SER A 119 -5.93 -5.73 4.65
CA SER A 119 -6.55 -5.86 5.98
C SER A 119 -6.57 -4.52 6.71
N ALA A 120 -5.45 -3.79 6.72
CA ALA A 120 -5.38 -2.46 7.31
C ALA A 120 -6.32 -1.47 6.60
N LEU A 121 -6.32 -1.45 5.27
CA LEU A 121 -7.19 -0.55 4.49
C LEU A 121 -8.68 -0.81 4.77
N SER A 122 -9.08 -2.06 4.87
CA SER A 122 -10.49 -2.45 5.08
C SER A 122 -11.08 -1.94 6.40
N VAL A 123 -10.26 -1.70 7.41
CA VAL A 123 -10.68 -1.22 8.75
C VAL A 123 -10.27 0.23 9.02
N SER A 124 -9.56 0.88 8.08
CA SER A 124 -9.03 2.24 8.26
C SER A 124 -10.10 3.33 8.30
N GLY A 125 -11.26 3.10 7.67
CA GLY A 125 -12.28 4.14 7.46
C GLY A 125 -11.80 5.29 6.57
N LEU A 126 -10.76 5.08 5.74
CA LEU A 126 -10.28 6.00 4.72
C LEU A 126 -10.82 5.60 3.34
N PRO A 127 -10.90 6.53 2.36
CA PRO A 127 -11.34 6.20 1.01
C PRO A 127 -10.52 5.06 0.41
N SER A 128 -11.18 4.02 -0.10
CA SER A 128 -10.54 2.81 -0.60
C SER A 128 -10.80 2.54 -2.08
N ASP A 129 -11.55 3.41 -2.75
CA ASP A 129 -11.83 3.35 -4.18
C ASP A 129 -10.58 3.56 -5.03
N ARG A 130 -9.65 4.40 -4.55
CA ARG A 130 -8.35 4.66 -5.16
C ARG A 130 -7.29 4.76 -4.08
N PHE A 131 -6.33 3.86 -4.08
CA PHE A 131 -5.20 3.87 -3.14
C PHE A 131 -3.90 3.55 -3.85
N CYS A 132 -2.79 3.90 -3.21
CA CYS A 132 -1.44 3.60 -3.67
C CYS A 132 -0.64 2.94 -2.56
N PHE A 133 -0.04 1.79 -2.85
CA PHE A 133 0.90 1.12 -1.96
C PHE A 133 2.32 1.56 -2.30
N GLU A 134 2.99 2.21 -1.36
CA GLU A 134 4.32 2.79 -1.52
C GLU A 134 5.44 1.95 -0.88
N GLY A 135 5.07 0.85 -0.21
CA GLY A 135 6.03 -0.02 0.47
C GLY A 135 6.74 0.66 1.64
N TYR A 136 8.01 0.30 1.88
CA TYR A 136 8.84 0.97 2.88
C TYR A 136 9.40 2.29 2.38
N LEU A 137 9.29 3.32 3.22
CA LEU A 137 9.93 4.60 2.94
C LEU A 137 11.46 4.50 2.99
N PRO A 138 12.19 5.32 2.19
CA PRO A 138 13.65 5.36 2.20
C PRO A 138 14.24 5.54 3.59
N ALA A 139 15.36 4.86 3.86
CA ALA A 139 16.01 4.89 5.17
C ALA A 139 16.61 6.25 5.52
N LYS A 140 17.17 6.96 4.52
CA LYS A 140 17.78 8.29 4.67
C LYS A 140 16.70 9.36 4.65
N SER A 141 16.74 10.32 5.59
CA SER A 141 15.74 11.38 5.73
C SER A 141 15.58 12.21 4.45
N GLU A 142 16.66 12.62 3.81
CA GLU A 142 16.60 13.41 2.57
C GLU A 142 15.86 12.67 1.44
N SER A 143 16.21 11.40 1.20
CA SER A 143 15.54 10.59 0.18
C SER A 143 14.08 10.33 0.55
N ARG A 144 13.77 10.17 1.85
CA ARG A 144 12.41 9.98 2.36
C ARG A 144 11.58 11.23 2.15
N LYS A 145 12.10 12.41 2.50
CA LYS A 145 11.43 13.70 2.27
C LYS A 145 11.21 13.97 0.78
N SER A 146 12.21 13.66 -0.08
CA SER A 146 12.03 13.78 -1.52
C SER A 146 10.86 12.91 -2.02
N LYS A 147 10.83 11.64 -1.61
CA LYS A 147 9.73 10.73 -1.97
C LYS A 147 8.37 11.21 -1.43
N LEU A 148 8.32 11.72 -0.22
CA LEU A 148 7.09 12.26 0.38
C LEU A 148 6.60 13.51 -0.35
N LYS A 149 7.51 14.39 -0.82
CA LYS A 149 7.14 15.56 -1.63
C LYS A 149 6.49 15.20 -2.96
N GLU A 150 6.92 14.10 -3.60
CA GLU A 150 6.28 13.58 -4.81
C GLU A 150 4.82 13.14 -4.54
N LEU A 151 4.54 12.69 -3.31
CA LEU A 151 3.24 12.17 -2.87
C LEU A 151 2.38 13.23 -2.15
N GLU A 152 2.90 14.41 -1.88
CA GLU A 152 2.24 15.45 -1.08
C GLU A 152 0.84 15.81 -1.59
N LYS A 153 0.71 15.89 -2.92
CA LYS A 153 -0.52 16.26 -3.63
C LYS A 153 -1.29 15.06 -4.18
N ASP A 154 -0.89 13.83 -3.84
CA ASP A 154 -1.62 12.65 -4.30
C ASP A 154 -2.98 12.58 -3.61
N GLU A 155 -4.05 12.53 -4.41
CA GLU A 155 -5.43 12.46 -3.93
C GLU A 155 -5.84 11.06 -3.47
N ARG A 156 -5.05 10.04 -3.82
CA ARG A 156 -5.32 8.65 -3.42
C ARG A 156 -4.95 8.42 -1.98
N THR A 157 -5.59 7.47 -1.34
CA THR A 157 -5.16 6.96 -0.04
C THR A 157 -3.79 6.29 -0.19
N LEU A 158 -2.82 6.71 0.62
CA LEU A 158 -1.44 6.22 0.58
C LEU A 158 -1.21 5.18 1.67
N ILE A 159 -0.57 4.05 1.33
CA ILE A 159 -0.28 2.97 2.25
C ILE A 159 1.23 2.74 2.31
N PHE A 160 1.78 2.76 3.53
CA PHE A 160 3.19 2.57 3.81
C PHE A 160 3.41 1.41 4.79
N LEU A 161 4.48 0.65 4.59
CA LEU A 161 5.06 -0.21 5.61
C LEU A 161 6.06 0.60 6.42
N ILE A 162 5.98 0.53 7.74
CA ILE A 162 6.87 1.30 8.62
C ILE A 162 7.73 0.35 9.44
N SER A 163 9.05 0.48 9.29
CA SER A 163 9.99 -0.24 10.15
C SER A 163 9.95 0.31 11.58
N VAL A 164 9.84 -0.59 12.56
CA VAL A 164 9.82 -0.27 13.99
C VAL A 164 10.99 0.65 14.41
N HIS A 165 12.19 0.41 13.88
CA HIS A 165 13.38 1.18 14.22
C HIS A 165 13.38 2.63 13.69
N LYS A 166 12.45 2.95 12.80
CA LYS A 166 12.37 4.25 12.11
C LYS A 166 11.03 4.95 12.28
N ILE A 167 10.11 4.38 13.05
CA ILE A 167 8.72 4.85 13.11
C ILE A 167 8.62 6.33 13.49
N SER A 168 9.27 6.79 14.55
CA SER A 168 9.23 8.19 14.98
C SER A 168 9.78 9.12 13.88
N ARG A 169 10.98 8.85 13.38
CA ARG A 169 11.60 9.67 12.32
C ARG A 169 10.82 9.65 11.02
N SER A 170 10.17 8.53 10.69
CA SER A 170 9.33 8.45 9.50
C SER A 170 8.08 9.29 9.65
N LEU A 171 7.42 9.24 10.81
CA LEU A 171 6.24 10.06 11.11
C LEU A 171 6.58 11.56 11.19
N GLU A 172 7.72 11.94 11.76
CA GLU A 172 8.21 13.33 11.77
C GLU A 172 8.34 13.88 10.34
N ASP A 173 8.99 13.12 9.43
CA ASP A 173 9.15 13.55 8.05
C ASP A 173 7.82 13.54 7.26
N ILE A 174 6.91 12.58 7.54
CA ILE A 174 5.57 12.54 6.95
C ILE A 174 4.74 13.75 7.42
N LEU A 175 4.75 14.03 8.72
CA LEU A 175 4.05 15.17 9.31
C LEU A 175 4.58 16.50 8.76
N LEU A 176 5.90 16.63 8.61
CA LEU A 176 6.53 17.84 8.05
C LEU A 176 6.04 18.13 6.61
N ILE A 177 5.83 17.10 5.80
CA ILE A 177 5.47 17.26 4.38
C ILE A 177 3.94 17.27 4.18
N PHE A 178 3.20 16.40 4.86
CA PHE A 178 1.76 16.24 4.64
C PHE A 178 0.91 17.12 5.55
N GLY A 179 1.49 17.72 6.60
CA GLY A 179 0.79 18.51 7.60
C GLY A 179 0.18 17.66 8.72
N GLY A 180 0.01 18.30 9.89
CA GLY A 180 -0.46 17.63 11.11
C GLY A 180 -1.92 17.20 11.08
N ASP A 181 -2.77 17.91 10.35
CA ASP A 181 -4.22 17.68 10.32
C ASP A 181 -4.64 16.55 9.36
N ARG A 182 -3.71 16.07 8.50
CA ARG A 182 -4.02 14.99 7.56
C ARG A 182 -4.39 13.73 8.32
N ILE A 183 -5.55 13.16 7.98
CA ILE A 183 -6.04 11.95 8.64
C ILE A 183 -5.16 10.76 8.29
N ALA A 184 -4.86 9.98 9.30
CA ALA A 184 -4.06 8.77 9.17
C ALA A 184 -4.69 7.61 9.97
N PHE A 185 -4.34 6.42 9.59
CA PHE A 185 -4.66 5.19 10.31
C PHE A 185 -3.40 4.38 10.46
N ILE A 186 -3.12 3.89 11.65
CA ILE A 186 -2.02 2.97 11.91
C ILE A 186 -2.56 1.64 12.40
N ALA A 187 -2.13 0.57 11.75
CA ALA A 187 -2.31 -0.79 12.23
C ALA A 187 -0.96 -1.33 12.73
N ARG A 188 -0.96 -1.85 13.93
CA ARG A 188 0.20 -2.45 14.57
C ARG A 188 -0.12 -3.88 14.96
N GLU A 189 0.80 -4.83 14.69
CA GLU A 189 0.70 -6.23 15.10
C GLU A 189 -0.66 -6.87 14.77
N MET A 190 -1.18 -6.60 13.57
CA MET A 190 -2.48 -7.13 13.13
C MET A 190 -2.55 -8.65 13.26
N THR A 191 -3.70 -9.15 13.67
CA THR A 191 -4.01 -10.56 13.93
C THR A 191 -3.24 -11.21 15.09
N LYS A 192 -2.37 -10.43 15.79
CA LYS A 192 -1.57 -10.89 16.94
C LYS A 192 -2.17 -10.40 18.27
N ILE A 193 -1.67 -10.92 19.40
CA ILE A 193 -2.17 -10.59 20.76
C ILE A 193 -2.13 -9.07 21.06
N TYR A 194 -1.16 -8.36 20.49
CA TYR A 194 -0.98 -6.92 20.73
C TYR A 194 -1.44 -6.06 19.56
N GLU A 195 -2.48 -6.50 18.88
CA GLU A 195 -3.10 -5.75 17.79
C GLU A 195 -3.59 -4.38 18.24
N GLN A 196 -3.24 -3.35 17.50
CA GLN A 196 -3.76 -1.99 17.67
C GLN A 196 -4.10 -1.41 16.30
N CYS A 197 -5.31 -0.85 16.20
CA CYS A 197 -5.82 -0.17 15.02
C CYS A 197 -6.34 1.20 15.45
N ILE A 198 -5.64 2.27 15.06
CA ILE A 198 -5.92 3.63 15.53
C ILE A 198 -6.09 4.56 14.33
N ARG A 199 -7.21 5.29 14.30
CA ARG A 199 -7.51 6.32 13.31
C ARG A 199 -7.50 7.68 13.99
N THR A 200 -6.61 8.58 13.53
CA THR A 200 -6.47 9.94 14.03
C THR A 200 -5.80 10.82 12.97
N ASN A 201 -5.37 12.04 13.31
CA ASN A 201 -4.52 12.83 12.42
C ASN A 201 -3.03 12.55 12.66
N LEU A 202 -2.16 12.96 11.74
CA LEU A 202 -0.72 12.70 11.81
C LEU A 202 -0.06 13.32 13.05
N GLY A 203 -0.52 14.52 13.48
CA GLY A 203 0.03 15.19 14.65
C GLY A 203 -0.24 14.43 15.94
N GLU A 204 -1.47 13.99 16.15
CA GLU A 204 -1.83 13.17 17.31
C GLU A 204 -1.18 11.78 17.26
N LEU A 205 -1.08 11.19 16.07
CA LEU A 205 -0.42 9.88 15.92
C LEU A 205 1.05 9.94 16.37
N LEU A 206 1.78 11.00 16.01
CA LEU A 206 3.15 11.18 16.45
C LEU A 206 3.24 11.31 17.97
N LYS A 207 2.37 12.11 18.60
CA LYS A 207 2.30 12.27 20.06
C LYS A 207 2.05 10.93 20.77
N MET A 208 1.08 10.14 20.30
CA MET A 208 0.76 8.81 20.87
C MET A 208 1.96 7.87 20.84
N ILE A 209 2.80 7.94 19.79
CA ILE A 209 4.03 7.18 19.69
C ILE A 209 5.11 7.72 20.65
N GLU A 210 5.22 9.03 20.81
CA GLU A 210 6.20 9.65 21.70
C GLU A 210 5.91 9.36 23.17
N VAL A 211 4.64 9.45 23.58
CA VAL A 211 4.23 9.17 24.96
C VAL A 211 4.12 7.66 25.27
N GLY A 212 4.27 6.80 24.26
CA GLY A 212 4.29 5.34 24.43
C GLY A 212 2.92 4.66 24.45
N GLU A 213 1.84 5.36 24.14
CA GLU A 213 0.50 4.75 23.94
C GLU A 213 0.52 3.76 22.81
N ILE A 214 1.31 4.04 21.77
CA ILE A 214 1.63 3.09 20.69
C ILE A 214 3.08 2.64 20.92
N PRO A 215 3.31 1.42 21.42
CA PRO A 215 4.66 0.92 21.64
C PRO A 215 5.46 0.80 20.35
N LYS A 216 6.72 1.24 20.36
CA LYS A 216 7.65 1.14 19.21
C LYS A 216 8.18 -0.30 19.06
N LYS A 217 7.26 -1.27 18.93
CA LYS A 217 7.55 -2.70 18.77
C LYS A 217 6.58 -3.34 17.79
N GLY A 218 7.05 -4.31 17.02
CA GLY A 218 6.24 -5.08 16.09
C GLY A 218 6.21 -4.50 14.67
N GLU A 219 5.22 -4.90 13.91
CA GLU A 219 5.03 -4.54 12.50
C GLU A 219 3.95 -3.46 12.37
N PHE A 220 4.16 -2.52 11.48
CA PHE A 220 3.28 -1.38 11.28
C PHE A 220 2.88 -1.22 9.82
N VAL A 221 1.58 -1.00 9.60
CA VAL A 221 1.03 -0.46 8.36
C VAL A 221 0.47 0.92 8.67
N LEU A 222 0.96 1.93 7.97
CA LEU A 222 0.45 3.31 8.05
C LEU A 222 -0.35 3.60 6.79
N ILE A 223 -1.55 4.12 6.97
CA ILE A 223 -2.40 4.59 5.88
C ILE A 223 -2.66 6.08 6.10
N VAL A 224 -2.46 6.86 5.06
CA VAL A 224 -2.65 8.32 5.10
C VAL A 224 -3.70 8.70 4.07
N GLU A 225 -4.66 9.52 4.47
CA GLU A 225 -5.67 10.07 3.56
C GLU A 225 -4.99 10.83 2.42
N GLY A 226 -5.51 10.70 1.20
CA GLY A 226 -5.05 11.46 0.06
C GLY A 226 -5.18 12.97 0.27
N CYS A 227 -4.44 13.74 -0.51
CA CYS A 227 -4.58 15.20 -0.49
C CYS A 227 -6.02 15.55 -0.88
N LYS A 228 -6.72 16.25 -0.02
CA LYS A 228 -7.94 16.94 -0.43
C LYS A 228 -7.47 18.23 -1.09
N GLU A 229 -7.75 18.43 -2.38
CA GLU A 229 -7.64 19.77 -2.93
C GLU A 229 -8.34 20.70 -1.93
N ASN A 230 -7.60 21.63 -1.34
CA ASN A 230 -8.23 22.70 -0.59
C ASN A 230 -9.08 23.47 -1.59
N ASN A 231 -10.36 23.10 -1.68
CA ASN A 231 -11.33 23.90 -2.45
C ASN A 231 -11.29 25.37 -1.99
N ASP A 232 -10.91 25.61 -0.72
CA ASP A 232 -10.77 26.95 -0.18
C ASP A 232 -9.62 27.73 -0.83
N ASP A 233 -8.41 27.13 -0.98
CA ASP A 233 -7.28 27.81 -1.65
C ASP A 233 -7.58 28.03 -3.13
N SER A 234 -8.20 27.05 -3.79
CA SER A 234 -8.64 27.19 -5.17
C SER A 234 -9.76 28.22 -5.32
N LEU A 235 -10.66 28.34 -4.33
CA LEU A 235 -11.72 29.35 -4.32
C LEU A 235 -11.16 30.75 -4.02
N VAL A 236 -10.20 30.89 -3.12
CA VAL A 236 -9.49 32.15 -2.86
C VAL A 236 -8.78 32.61 -4.12
N LEU A 237 -7.97 31.73 -4.74
CA LEU A 237 -7.29 32.03 -6.01
C LEU A 237 -8.30 32.40 -7.11
N ALA A 238 -9.41 31.68 -7.19
CA ALA A 238 -10.47 31.97 -8.17
C ALA A 238 -11.09 33.37 -7.93
N ARG A 239 -11.30 33.74 -6.66
CA ARG A 239 -11.86 35.05 -6.28
C ARG A 239 -10.90 36.18 -6.62
N ASP A 240 -9.60 35.99 -6.32
CA ASP A 240 -8.58 37.01 -6.61
C ASP A 240 -8.41 37.19 -8.13
N LEU A 241 -8.27 36.09 -8.88
CA LEU A 241 -8.19 36.14 -10.35
C LEU A 241 -9.46 36.77 -10.98
N MET A 242 -10.63 36.41 -10.46
CA MET A 242 -11.89 36.98 -10.95
C MET A 242 -11.95 38.49 -10.71
N GLY A 243 -11.57 38.95 -9.52
CA GLY A 243 -11.49 40.34 -9.17
C GLY A 243 -10.58 41.14 -10.11
N GLU A 244 -9.38 40.64 -10.34
CA GLU A 244 -8.42 41.25 -11.27
C GLU A 244 -8.94 41.32 -12.72
N LEU A 245 -9.57 40.25 -13.21
CA LEU A 245 -10.12 40.23 -14.57
C LEU A 245 -11.33 41.17 -14.73
N ILE A 246 -12.16 41.32 -13.70
CA ILE A 246 -13.28 42.29 -13.71
C ILE A 246 -12.74 43.73 -13.73
N ASN A 247 -11.77 44.06 -12.89
CA ASN A 247 -11.13 45.37 -12.79
C ASN A 247 -10.44 45.81 -14.10
N ASN A 248 -9.93 44.82 -14.88
CA ASN A 248 -9.33 45.07 -16.18
C ASN A 248 -10.32 44.97 -17.37
N ASN A 249 -11.62 45.07 -17.14
CA ASN A 249 -12.67 45.02 -18.17
C ASN A 249 -12.72 43.70 -19.01
N LEU A 250 -12.21 42.59 -18.47
CA LEU A 250 -12.24 41.28 -19.13
C LEU A 250 -13.39 40.38 -18.66
N SER A 251 -14.44 40.97 -18.12
CA SER A 251 -15.58 40.26 -17.51
C SER A 251 -16.21 39.17 -18.42
N SER A 252 -16.24 39.39 -19.74
CA SER A 252 -16.85 38.45 -20.68
C SER A 252 -16.05 37.13 -20.81
N GLN A 253 -14.76 37.15 -20.56
CA GLN A 253 -13.86 36.00 -20.65
C GLN A 253 -13.43 35.46 -19.26
N ALA A 254 -13.71 36.22 -18.21
CA ALA A 254 -13.24 35.90 -16.85
C ALA A 254 -13.67 34.50 -16.37
N VAL A 255 -14.94 34.13 -16.60
CA VAL A 255 -15.46 32.81 -16.19
C VAL A 255 -14.71 31.67 -16.86
N ASP A 256 -14.40 31.80 -18.15
CA ASP A 256 -13.70 30.77 -18.90
C ASP A 256 -12.23 30.65 -18.48
N ILE A 257 -11.56 31.79 -18.29
CA ILE A 257 -10.16 31.85 -17.84
C ILE A 257 -10.04 31.26 -16.45
N VAL A 258 -10.83 31.73 -15.47
CA VAL A 258 -10.77 31.25 -14.09
C VAL A 258 -11.14 29.78 -14.00
N THR A 259 -12.15 29.31 -14.75
CA THR A 259 -12.51 27.89 -14.80
C THR A 259 -11.34 27.02 -15.32
N LYS A 260 -10.65 27.46 -16.37
CA LYS A 260 -9.49 26.75 -16.92
C LYS A 260 -8.30 26.70 -15.97
N VAL A 261 -8.02 27.80 -15.29
CA VAL A 261 -6.87 27.93 -14.38
C VAL A 261 -7.10 27.17 -13.08
N THR A 262 -8.30 27.34 -12.47
CA THR A 262 -8.59 26.78 -11.14
C THR A 262 -9.21 25.40 -11.17
N LYS A 263 -9.68 24.95 -12.35
CA LYS A 263 -10.43 23.69 -12.57
C LYS A 263 -11.73 23.59 -11.74
N ILE A 264 -12.17 24.68 -11.14
CA ILE A 264 -13.45 24.76 -10.43
C ILE A 264 -14.59 24.73 -11.44
N LYS A 265 -15.70 24.08 -11.08
CA LYS A 265 -16.87 23.96 -11.94
C LYS A 265 -17.39 25.34 -12.38
N ARG A 266 -17.66 25.49 -13.68
CA ARG A 266 -18.09 26.75 -14.30
C ARG A 266 -19.27 27.42 -13.59
N ASN A 267 -20.24 26.66 -13.08
CA ASN A 267 -21.39 27.19 -12.37
C ASN A 267 -21.02 27.88 -11.04
N ILE A 268 -19.98 27.39 -10.34
CA ILE A 268 -19.46 27.99 -9.10
C ILE A 268 -18.78 29.33 -9.44
N ILE A 269 -17.90 29.31 -10.44
CA ILE A 269 -17.17 30.49 -10.92
C ILE A 269 -18.14 31.58 -11.42
N TYR A 270 -19.20 31.18 -12.12
CA TYR A 270 -20.22 32.11 -12.59
C TYR A 270 -20.98 32.80 -11.42
N LYS A 271 -21.34 32.04 -10.37
CA LYS A 271 -21.95 32.58 -9.15
C LYS A 271 -21.01 33.58 -8.47
N MET A 272 -19.74 33.23 -8.30
CA MET A 272 -18.71 34.10 -7.73
C MET A 272 -18.57 35.43 -8.50
N MET A 273 -18.60 35.38 -9.84
CA MET A 273 -18.55 36.57 -10.68
C MET A 273 -19.76 37.49 -10.42
N LEU A 274 -20.96 36.90 -10.27
CA LEU A 274 -22.18 37.70 -9.99
C LEU A 274 -22.15 38.34 -8.61
N GLU A 275 -21.56 37.68 -7.60
CA GLU A 275 -21.37 38.20 -6.26
C GLU A 275 -20.40 39.38 -6.27
N LEU A 276 -19.22 39.22 -6.87
CA LEU A 276 -18.21 40.27 -6.98
C LEU A 276 -18.71 41.54 -7.74
N LYS A 277 -19.55 41.35 -8.76
CA LYS A 277 -20.17 42.48 -9.49
C LYS A 277 -21.25 43.22 -8.70
N LYS A 278 -21.80 42.64 -7.65
CA LYS A 278 -22.76 43.32 -6.75
C LYS A 278 -22.05 44.10 -5.62
N GLU A 279 -20.81 43.70 -5.32
CA GLU A 279 -19.96 44.33 -4.31
C GLU A 279 -19.23 45.60 -4.84
N GLN A 280 -19.21 45.81 -6.18
CA GLN A 280 -18.71 47.03 -6.86
C GLN A 280 -19.85 47.97 -7.19
#